data_de20b6b356138ae06eabd95adf40fabf
#
_entry.id   de20b6b356138ae06eabd95adf40fabf
#
_cell.length_a   1.000
_cell.length_b   1.000
_cell.length_c   1.000
_cell.angle_alpha   90.00
_cell.angle_beta   90.00
_cell.angle_gamma   90.00
#
_symmetry.space_group_name_H-M   'P 1'
#
loop_
_entity.id
_entity.type
_entity.pdbx_description
1 polymer ?
#
loop_
_entity_poly.entity_id
_entity_poly.type
_entity_poly.pdbx_seq_one_letter_code
_entity_poly.pdbx_strand_id
1 'polypeptide(L)'
;MAHDIIGDIHGQADKLHALLAHLGYEYRSGTYRHPSRTAIFVGDFIDKGPQQIESVMTVRRMVEAGTAQAVMGNHEVNAIAWHTPDPDFPDEYLRQRRGSWGDGNRKQHAAFLVEVESNPSLHKEIINWFTTLPLWLDLPGIRVVHACWHDDYMNRLKPHLTLANQLTPELMVSASRSGRMEYVAVEGLTKGLEVRLPDGQTF
;
A
#
# COMPACT_ATOMS: atom_id res chain seq x y z
N MET A 1 -13.49 14.41 -14.96
CA MET A 1 -13.40 13.01 -15.39
C MET A 1 -14.06 12.18 -14.31
N ALA A 2 -14.83 11.16 -14.64
CA ALA A 2 -15.46 10.30 -13.64
C ALA A 2 -14.44 9.26 -13.14
N HIS A 3 -14.55 8.88 -11.85
CA HIS A 3 -13.66 7.93 -11.23
C HIS A 3 -14.44 6.74 -10.66
N ASP A 4 -13.86 5.55 -10.78
CA ASP A 4 -14.30 4.35 -10.06
C ASP A 4 -13.30 4.10 -8.93
N ILE A 5 -13.77 4.13 -7.68
CA ILE A 5 -12.93 3.90 -6.50
C ILE A 5 -12.96 2.41 -6.16
N ILE A 6 -11.79 1.79 -6.11
CA ILE A 6 -11.63 0.36 -5.84
C ILE A 6 -10.87 0.17 -4.53
N GLY A 7 -11.51 -0.50 -3.59
CA GLY A 7 -10.97 -0.82 -2.27
C GLY A 7 -9.93 -1.94 -2.28
N ASP A 8 -9.68 -2.49 -1.10
CA ASP A 8 -8.70 -3.55 -0.84
C ASP A 8 -8.85 -4.73 -1.79
N ILE A 9 -7.74 -5.14 -2.37
CA ILE A 9 -7.67 -6.26 -3.32
C ILE A 9 -7.16 -7.52 -2.63
N HIS A 10 -6.12 -7.38 -1.82
CA HIS A 10 -5.56 -8.46 -1.02
C HIS A 10 -5.28 -9.76 -1.80
N GLY A 11 -4.61 -9.65 -2.95
CA GLY A 11 -4.25 -10.82 -3.74
C GLY A 11 -5.43 -11.56 -4.38
N GLN A 12 -6.58 -10.90 -4.59
CA GLN A 12 -7.79 -11.47 -5.20
C GLN A 12 -7.90 -11.04 -6.68
N ALA A 13 -6.91 -11.40 -7.51
CA ALA A 13 -6.85 -10.93 -8.90
C ALA A 13 -8.09 -11.30 -9.72
N ASP A 14 -8.62 -12.52 -9.58
CA ASP A 14 -9.83 -12.94 -10.31
C ASP A 14 -11.03 -12.05 -9.96
N LYS A 15 -11.19 -11.68 -8.68
CA LYS A 15 -12.26 -10.76 -8.25
C LYS A 15 -12.03 -9.35 -8.79
N LEU A 16 -10.78 -8.89 -8.82
CA LEU A 16 -10.43 -7.59 -9.41
C LEU A 16 -10.78 -7.58 -10.90
N HIS A 17 -10.39 -8.62 -11.65
CA HIS A 17 -10.67 -8.71 -13.08
C HIS A 17 -12.18 -8.75 -13.35
N ALA A 18 -12.94 -9.53 -12.57
CA ALA A 18 -14.40 -9.57 -12.66
C ALA A 18 -15.04 -8.23 -12.36
N LEU A 19 -14.55 -7.49 -11.34
CA LEU A 19 -15.02 -6.15 -11.00
C LEU A 19 -14.72 -5.16 -12.12
N LEU A 20 -13.50 -5.14 -12.64
CA LEU A 20 -13.11 -4.26 -13.75
C LEU A 20 -13.99 -4.51 -14.98
N ALA A 21 -14.22 -5.78 -15.34
CA ALA A 21 -15.11 -6.13 -16.44
C ALA A 21 -16.56 -5.68 -16.17
N HIS A 22 -17.08 -5.88 -14.96
CA HIS A 22 -18.41 -5.43 -14.55
C HIS A 22 -18.57 -3.89 -14.64
N LEU A 23 -17.50 -3.15 -14.30
CA LEU A 23 -17.44 -1.71 -14.42
C LEU A 23 -17.27 -1.23 -15.88
N GLY A 24 -17.09 -2.13 -16.83
CA GLY A 24 -16.93 -1.80 -18.25
C GLY A 24 -15.50 -1.49 -18.69
N TYR A 25 -14.50 -1.86 -17.89
CA TYR A 25 -13.11 -1.82 -18.34
C TYR A 25 -12.83 -3.02 -19.22
N GLU A 26 -12.18 -2.77 -20.35
CA GLU A 26 -11.78 -3.80 -21.29
C GLU A 26 -10.26 -3.98 -21.28
N TYR A 27 -9.80 -5.24 -21.32
CA TYR A 27 -8.38 -5.54 -21.42
C TYR A 27 -7.91 -5.31 -22.86
N ARG A 28 -7.10 -4.26 -23.08
CA ARG A 28 -6.55 -3.87 -24.39
C ARG A 28 -5.12 -3.37 -24.22
N SER A 29 -4.25 -3.76 -25.17
CA SER A 29 -2.84 -3.33 -25.18
C SER A 29 -2.13 -3.55 -23.83
N GLY A 30 -2.35 -4.73 -23.22
CA GLY A 30 -1.65 -5.15 -22.02
C GLY A 30 -2.18 -4.59 -20.69
N THR A 31 -3.31 -3.84 -20.69
CA THR A 31 -3.90 -3.27 -19.47
C THR A 31 -5.41 -3.09 -19.61
N TYR A 32 -6.09 -2.87 -18.47
CA TYR A 32 -7.50 -2.52 -18.45
C TYR A 32 -7.73 -1.04 -18.75
N ARG A 33 -8.72 -0.73 -19.59
CA ARG A 33 -9.05 0.62 -20.05
C ARG A 33 -10.55 0.82 -20.06
N HIS A 34 -10.99 2.04 -19.71
CA HIS A 34 -12.37 2.48 -19.84
C HIS A 34 -12.42 3.73 -20.74
N PRO A 35 -13.44 3.90 -21.62
CA PRO A 35 -13.47 5.01 -22.59
C PRO A 35 -13.64 6.40 -21.96
N SER A 36 -14.20 6.51 -20.75
CA SER A 36 -14.54 7.80 -20.12
C SER A 36 -14.28 7.87 -18.60
N ARG A 37 -13.80 6.80 -17.98
CA ARG A 37 -13.54 6.74 -16.53
C ARG A 37 -12.10 6.32 -16.25
N THR A 38 -11.61 6.66 -15.06
CA THR A 38 -10.30 6.27 -14.55
C THR A 38 -10.51 5.57 -13.21
N ALA A 39 -9.87 4.43 -13.01
CA ALA A 39 -9.89 3.76 -11.72
C ALA A 39 -8.98 4.47 -10.72
N ILE A 40 -9.36 4.48 -9.45
CA ILE A 40 -8.49 4.88 -8.33
C ILE A 40 -8.47 3.74 -7.32
N PHE A 41 -7.31 3.15 -7.13
CA PHE A 41 -7.10 2.09 -6.15
C PHE A 41 -6.67 2.69 -4.82
N VAL A 42 -7.29 2.26 -3.73
CA VAL A 42 -7.01 2.84 -2.40
C VAL A 42 -5.95 2.08 -1.59
N GLY A 43 -5.19 1.19 -2.20
CA GLY A 43 -4.13 0.42 -1.52
C GLY A 43 -4.55 -1.00 -1.15
N ASP A 44 -3.72 -1.66 -0.34
CA ASP A 44 -3.89 -3.03 0.14
C ASP A 44 -4.06 -4.05 -1.00
N PHE A 45 -3.07 -4.09 -1.89
CA PHE A 45 -3.07 -5.00 -3.05
C PHE A 45 -2.70 -6.41 -2.70
N ILE A 46 -1.91 -6.59 -1.62
CA ILE A 46 -1.27 -7.83 -1.21
C ILE A 46 -1.82 -8.39 0.09
N ASP A 47 -1.31 -9.57 0.44
CA ASP A 47 -1.67 -10.39 1.58
C ASP A 47 -3.09 -10.99 1.50
N LYS A 48 -3.35 -12.06 2.17
CA LYS A 48 -4.59 -12.85 2.28
C LYS A 48 -4.92 -13.77 1.09
N GLY A 49 -5.11 -13.22 -0.14
CA GLY A 49 -5.57 -13.99 -1.30
C GLY A 49 -4.50 -14.85 -1.99
N PRO A 50 -4.87 -15.65 -2.98
CA PRO A 50 -3.95 -16.61 -3.62
C PRO A 50 -3.23 -16.09 -4.87
N GLN A 51 -3.39 -14.82 -5.28
CA GLN A 51 -2.88 -14.28 -6.55
C GLN A 51 -2.24 -12.91 -6.33
N GLN A 52 -1.16 -12.90 -5.56
CA GLN A 52 -0.50 -11.68 -5.08
C GLN A 52 0.14 -10.89 -6.22
N ILE A 53 1.03 -11.56 -6.98
CA ILE A 53 1.77 -10.95 -8.09
C ILE A 53 0.79 -10.43 -9.14
N GLU A 54 -0.21 -11.22 -9.55
CA GLU A 54 -1.14 -10.80 -10.59
C GLU A 54 -2.02 -9.60 -10.14
N SER A 55 -2.40 -9.54 -8.87
CA SER A 55 -3.10 -8.37 -8.31
C SER A 55 -2.25 -7.11 -8.43
N VAL A 56 -1.00 -7.16 -7.97
CA VAL A 56 -0.05 -6.04 -8.05
C VAL A 56 0.19 -5.63 -9.50
N MET A 57 0.48 -6.60 -10.38
CA MET A 57 0.81 -6.32 -11.78
C MET A 57 -0.38 -5.76 -12.56
N THR A 58 -1.61 -6.15 -12.23
CA THR A 58 -2.81 -5.57 -12.83
C THR A 58 -2.92 -4.09 -12.47
N VAL A 59 -2.83 -3.73 -11.18
CA VAL A 59 -2.88 -2.33 -10.73
C VAL A 59 -1.73 -1.53 -11.35
N ARG A 60 -0.51 -2.05 -11.28
CA ARG A 60 0.70 -1.40 -11.80
C ARG A 60 0.57 -1.08 -13.29
N ARG A 61 0.17 -2.05 -14.12
CA ARG A 61 -0.02 -1.85 -15.56
C ARG A 61 -1.05 -0.76 -15.86
N MET A 62 -2.12 -0.68 -15.07
CA MET A 62 -3.14 0.36 -15.22
C MET A 62 -2.59 1.74 -14.83
N VAL A 63 -1.82 1.83 -13.74
CA VAL A 63 -1.20 3.08 -13.27
C VAL A 63 -0.15 3.57 -14.28
N GLU A 64 0.77 2.70 -14.71
CA GLU A 64 1.82 3.02 -15.69
C GLU A 64 1.25 3.43 -17.06
N ALA A 65 0.10 2.86 -17.44
CA ALA A 65 -0.61 3.23 -18.67
C ALA A 65 -1.50 4.48 -18.54
N GLY A 66 -1.57 5.11 -17.36
CA GLY A 66 -2.40 6.28 -17.09
C GLY A 66 -3.91 6.00 -17.10
N THR A 67 -4.32 4.74 -16.99
CA THR A 67 -5.74 4.33 -16.93
C THR A 67 -6.26 4.19 -15.51
N ALA A 68 -5.36 4.26 -14.52
CA ALA A 68 -5.67 4.32 -13.11
C ALA A 68 -4.70 5.23 -12.35
N GLN A 69 -5.08 5.55 -11.12
CA GLN A 69 -4.23 6.10 -10.08
C GLN A 69 -4.31 5.17 -8.85
N ALA A 70 -3.35 5.26 -7.95
CA ALA A 70 -3.35 4.47 -6.74
C ALA A 70 -2.75 5.24 -5.57
N VAL A 71 -3.17 4.93 -4.35
CA VAL A 71 -2.51 5.33 -3.11
C VAL A 71 -1.98 4.09 -2.39
N MET A 72 -1.06 4.30 -1.46
CA MET A 72 -0.47 3.24 -0.65
C MET A 72 -1.37 2.90 0.54
N GLY A 73 -1.61 1.61 0.78
CA GLY A 73 -2.22 1.10 2.01
C GLY A 73 -1.19 0.64 3.04
N ASN A 74 -1.63 0.20 4.20
CA ASN A 74 -0.74 -0.25 5.25
C ASN A 74 0.00 -1.56 4.90
N HIS A 75 -0.55 -2.39 4.02
CA HIS A 75 0.10 -3.61 3.57
C HIS A 75 1.32 -3.31 2.70
N GLU A 76 1.27 -2.30 1.82
CA GLU A 76 2.40 -1.84 1.04
C GLU A 76 3.48 -1.20 1.92
N VAL A 77 3.11 -0.34 2.89
CA VAL A 77 4.04 0.23 3.89
C VAL A 77 4.77 -0.90 4.64
N ASN A 78 4.01 -1.89 5.09
CA ASN A 78 4.56 -3.05 5.80
C ASN A 78 5.51 -3.89 4.94
N ALA A 79 5.19 -4.07 3.65
CA ALA A 79 6.03 -4.80 2.70
C ALA A 79 7.36 -4.07 2.44
N ILE A 80 7.32 -2.73 2.28
CA ILE A 80 8.52 -1.90 2.16
C ILE A 80 9.38 -2.05 3.42
N ALA A 81 8.78 -1.90 4.62
CA ALA A 81 9.50 -2.04 5.89
C ALA A 81 10.08 -3.45 6.08
N TRP A 82 9.35 -4.48 5.66
CA TRP A 82 9.83 -5.87 5.69
C TRP A 82 11.04 -6.09 4.80
N HIS A 83 11.12 -5.43 3.65
CA HIS A 83 12.21 -5.59 2.68
C HIS A 83 13.40 -4.66 2.94
N THR A 84 13.22 -3.59 3.69
CA THR A 84 14.25 -2.56 3.93
C THR A 84 15.10 -2.91 5.14
N PRO A 85 16.44 -3.11 4.98
CA PRO A 85 17.36 -3.25 6.09
C PRO A 85 17.30 -2.05 7.03
N ASP A 86 17.44 -2.29 8.32
CA ASP A 86 17.44 -1.23 9.32
C ASP A 86 18.82 -0.55 9.37
N PRO A 87 18.92 0.76 9.12
CA PRO A 87 20.23 1.44 9.11
C PRO A 87 20.85 1.57 10.51
N ASP A 88 20.04 1.49 11.58
CA ASP A 88 20.50 1.67 12.96
C ASP A 88 20.84 0.32 13.65
N PHE A 89 20.31 -0.79 13.12
CA PHE A 89 20.48 -2.12 13.71
C PHE A 89 20.93 -3.13 12.65
N PRO A 90 22.25 -3.43 12.59
CA PRO A 90 22.79 -4.43 11.67
C PRO A 90 22.06 -5.78 11.78
N ASP A 91 21.80 -6.43 10.65
CA ASP A 91 21.09 -7.71 10.53
C ASP A 91 19.58 -7.68 10.85
N GLU A 92 19.02 -6.51 11.12
CA GLU A 92 17.59 -6.30 11.30
C GLU A 92 16.97 -5.57 10.09
N TYR A 93 15.65 -5.55 10.06
CA TYR A 93 14.84 -4.85 9.06
C TYR A 93 13.91 -3.86 9.75
N LEU A 94 13.45 -2.86 9.02
CA LEU A 94 12.53 -1.84 9.57
C LEU A 94 11.26 -2.46 10.16
N ARG A 95 10.77 -3.56 9.58
CA ARG A 95 9.75 -4.41 10.17
C ARG A 95 10.40 -5.66 10.75
N GLN A 96 10.26 -5.85 12.04
CA GLN A 96 10.87 -6.95 12.78
C GLN A 96 10.53 -8.32 12.18
N ARG A 97 11.58 -9.14 11.93
CA ARG A 97 11.47 -10.48 11.32
C ARG A 97 11.70 -11.63 12.29
N ARG A 98 12.16 -11.34 13.53
CA ARG A 98 12.55 -12.34 14.53
C ARG A 98 11.71 -12.21 15.80
N GLY A 99 11.64 -13.30 16.59
CA GLY A 99 10.87 -13.39 17.83
C GLY A 99 9.36 -13.40 17.55
N SER A 100 8.57 -13.36 18.62
CA SER A 100 7.09 -13.48 18.54
C SER A 100 6.43 -12.42 17.66
N TRP A 101 6.94 -11.19 17.67
CA TRP A 101 6.48 -10.13 16.77
C TRP A 101 6.85 -10.41 15.31
N GLY A 102 8.07 -10.91 15.07
CA GLY A 102 8.53 -11.31 13.74
C GLY A 102 7.69 -12.44 13.16
N ASP A 103 7.34 -13.43 13.96
CA ASP A 103 6.47 -14.55 13.57
C ASP A 103 5.07 -14.04 13.19
N GLY A 104 4.50 -13.12 13.98
CA GLY A 104 3.23 -12.47 13.68
C GLY A 104 3.28 -11.67 12.36
N ASN A 105 4.33 -10.87 12.17
CA ASN A 105 4.55 -10.10 10.96
C ASN A 105 4.70 -11.01 9.72
N ARG A 106 5.48 -12.11 9.84
CA ARG A 106 5.64 -13.08 8.76
C ARG A 106 4.32 -13.77 8.43
N LYS A 107 3.55 -14.15 9.43
CA LYS A 107 2.22 -14.78 9.22
C LYS A 107 1.27 -13.83 8.47
N GLN A 108 1.26 -12.55 8.84
CA GLN A 108 0.44 -11.54 8.15
C GLN A 108 0.86 -11.38 6.68
N HIS A 109 2.15 -11.49 6.39
CA HIS A 109 2.74 -11.27 5.06
C HIS A 109 2.97 -12.59 4.27
N ALA A 110 2.53 -13.73 4.80
CA ALA A 110 2.90 -15.05 4.28
C ALA A 110 2.40 -15.29 2.85
N ALA A 111 1.18 -14.86 2.52
CA ALA A 111 0.62 -15.06 1.18
C ALA A 111 1.47 -14.39 0.09
N PHE A 112 1.91 -13.16 0.32
CA PHE A 112 2.78 -12.44 -0.60
C PHE A 112 4.19 -13.08 -0.67
N LEU A 113 4.78 -13.40 0.49
CA LEU A 113 6.12 -13.99 0.54
C LEU A 113 6.19 -15.33 -0.20
N VAL A 114 5.17 -16.17 -0.12
CA VAL A 114 5.12 -17.46 -0.85
C VAL A 114 5.29 -17.26 -2.35
N GLU A 115 4.73 -16.21 -2.93
CA GLU A 115 4.85 -15.95 -4.37
C GLU A 115 6.17 -15.27 -4.78
N VAL A 116 6.79 -14.46 -3.89
CA VAL A 116 7.95 -13.64 -4.26
C VAL A 116 9.29 -14.12 -3.71
N GLU A 117 9.33 -14.92 -2.63
CA GLU A 117 10.60 -15.36 -2.00
C GLU A 117 11.51 -16.17 -2.96
N SER A 118 10.93 -16.92 -3.89
CA SER A 118 11.69 -17.68 -4.89
C SER A 118 12.27 -16.80 -6.02
N ASN A 119 11.85 -15.54 -6.13
CA ASN A 119 12.30 -14.59 -7.14
C ASN A 119 12.68 -13.22 -6.52
N PRO A 120 13.90 -13.10 -5.95
CA PRO A 120 14.32 -11.86 -5.28
C PRO A 120 14.32 -10.63 -6.19
N SER A 121 14.55 -10.79 -7.49
CA SER A 121 14.53 -9.69 -8.45
C SER A 121 13.11 -9.13 -8.62
N LEU A 122 12.12 -10.00 -8.78
CA LEU A 122 10.70 -9.60 -8.85
C LEU A 122 10.23 -9.02 -7.52
N HIS A 123 10.62 -9.61 -6.39
CA HIS A 123 10.32 -9.05 -5.08
C HIS A 123 10.81 -7.61 -4.97
N LYS A 124 12.10 -7.38 -5.26
CA LYS A 124 12.68 -6.04 -5.24
C LYS A 124 11.98 -5.08 -6.21
N GLU A 125 11.62 -5.56 -7.40
CA GLU A 125 10.89 -4.76 -8.40
C GLU A 125 9.53 -4.30 -7.88
N ILE A 126 8.76 -5.20 -7.26
CA ILE A 126 7.46 -4.88 -6.66
C ILE A 126 7.62 -3.89 -5.50
N ILE A 127 8.57 -4.10 -4.60
CA ILE A 127 8.84 -3.16 -3.50
C ILE A 127 9.24 -1.78 -4.03
N ASN A 128 10.10 -1.72 -5.03
CA ASN A 128 10.46 -0.45 -5.66
C ASN A 128 9.24 0.25 -6.27
N TRP A 129 8.31 -0.49 -6.88
CA TRP A 129 7.08 0.10 -7.37
C TRP A 129 6.20 0.61 -6.23
N PHE A 130 6.07 -0.10 -5.11
CA PHE A 130 5.33 0.38 -3.94
C PHE A 130 5.86 1.72 -3.43
N THR A 131 7.18 1.95 -3.44
CA THR A 131 7.74 3.24 -3.02
C THR A 131 7.35 4.41 -3.93
N THR A 132 6.86 4.15 -5.14
CA THR A 132 6.36 5.18 -6.05
C THR A 132 4.91 5.58 -5.81
N LEU A 133 4.21 4.87 -4.93
CA LEU A 133 2.81 5.17 -4.61
C LEU A 133 2.73 6.33 -3.61
N PRO A 134 1.85 7.32 -3.83
CA PRO A 134 1.59 8.37 -2.85
C PRO A 134 0.80 7.84 -1.65
N LEU A 135 0.95 8.49 -0.49
CA LEU A 135 0.10 8.24 0.68
C LEU A 135 -1.34 8.76 0.48
N TRP A 136 -1.51 9.82 -0.31
CA TRP A 136 -2.81 10.40 -0.65
C TRP A 136 -2.80 11.10 -1.99
N LEU A 137 -3.99 11.28 -2.55
CA LEU A 137 -4.23 12.11 -3.73
C LEU A 137 -5.24 13.22 -3.38
N ASP A 138 -4.93 14.46 -3.74
CA ASP A 138 -5.85 15.60 -3.67
C ASP A 138 -6.14 16.05 -5.10
N LEU A 139 -7.26 15.59 -5.65
CA LEU A 139 -7.65 15.79 -7.03
C LEU A 139 -8.83 16.78 -7.10
N PRO A 140 -9.07 17.43 -8.24
CA PRO A 140 -10.23 18.31 -8.39
C PRO A 140 -11.55 17.58 -8.09
N GLY A 141 -12.16 17.93 -6.95
CA GLY A 141 -13.46 17.39 -6.51
C GLY A 141 -13.42 16.06 -5.76
N ILE A 142 -12.24 15.45 -5.55
CA ILE A 142 -12.12 14.21 -4.78
C ILE A 142 -10.78 14.13 -4.03
N ARG A 143 -10.84 13.67 -2.79
CA ARG A 143 -9.68 13.38 -1.94
C ARG A 143 -9.61 11.88 -1.67
N VAL A 144 -8.45 11.30 -1.84
CA VAL A 144 -8.24 9.85 -1.71
C VAL A 144 -7.10 9.57 -0.75
N VAL A 145 -7.36 8.75 0.24
CA VAL A 145 -6.41 8.18 1.18
C VAL A 145 -6.87 6.77 1.52
N HIS A 146 -5.96 5.90 1.94
CA HIS A 146 -6.34 4.53 2.26
C HIS A 146 -7.33 4.45 3.43
N ALA A 147 -7.06 5.11 4.56
CA ALA A 147 -7.90 5.00 5.75
C ALA A 147 -8.45 6.35 6.24
N CYS A 148 -7.62 7.26 6.75
CA CYS A 148 -8.12 8.48 7.38
C CYS A 148 -7.49 9.73 6.75
N TRP A 149 -8.31 10.62 6.18
CA TRP A 149 -7.86 11.95 5.76
C TRP A 149 -7.65 12.83 6.99
N HIS A 150 -6.40 13.12 7.32
CA HIS A 150 -6.05 13.86 8.52
C HIS A 150 -5.06 14.99 8.21
N ASP A 151 -5.57 16.22 8.12
CA ASP A 151 -4.79 17.39 7.65
C ASP A 151 -3.54 17.65 8.49
N ASP A 152 -3.61 17.50 9.82
CA ASP A 152 -2.44 17.72 10.68
C ASP A 152 -1.33 16.67 10.42
N TYR A 153 -1.69 15.40 10.20
CA TYR A 153 -0.72 14.36 9.87
C TYR A 153 -0.09 14.62 8.51
N MET A 154 -0.89 14.95 7.52
CA MET A 154 -0.41 15.28 6.18
C MET A 154 0.53 16.51 6.22
N ASN A 155 0.17 17.57 6.94
CA ASN A 155 1.00 18.76 7.07
C ASN A 155 2.34 18.47 7.75
N ARG A 156 2.38 17.57 8.74
CA ARG A 156 3.61 17.14 9.40
C ARG A 156 4.50 16.28 8.50
N LEU A 157 3.91 15.43 7.67
CA LEU A 157 4.65 14.56 6.75
C LEU A 157 5.15 15.30 5.50
N LYS A 158 4.43 16.30 4.99
CA LYS A 158 4.77 17.03 3.76
C LYS A 158 6.24 17.43 3.62
N PRO A 159 6.95 17.97 4.64
CA PRO A 159 8.36 18.35 4.51
C PRO A 159 9.31 17.15 4.27
N HIS A 160 8.86 15.93 4.53
CA HIS A 160 9.64 14.70 4.46
C HIS A 160 9.24 13.79 3.29
N LEU A 161 8.17 14.15 2.57
CA LEU A 161 7.68 13.44 1.40
C LEU A 161 8.30 14.01 0.11
N THR A 162 8.20 13.25 -0.97
CA THR A 162 8.41 13.80 -2.32
C THR A 162 7.29 14.78 -2.69
N LEU A 163 7.47 15.56 -3.75
CA LEU A 163 6.42 16.45 -4.29
C LEU A 163 5.14 15.71 -4.71
N ALA A 164 5.24 14.40 -4.94
CA ALA A 164 4.12 13.53 -5.28
C ALA A 164 3.52 12.81 -4.04
N ASN A 165 3.80 13.26 -2.83
CA ASN A 165 3.36 12.65 -1.56
C ASN A 165 3.84 11.20 -1.34
N GLN A 166 4.98 10.82 -1.91
CA GLN A 166 5.59 9.49 -1.77
C GLN A 166 6.54 9.46 -0.56
N LEU A 167 6.65 8.31 0.08
CA LEU A 167 7.60 8.09 1.17
C LEU A 167 9.04 8.19 0.67
N THR A 168 9.87 8.99 1.36
CA THR A 168 11.33 8.96 1.15
C THR A 168 11.94 7.83 1.99
N PRO A 169 13.17 7.34 1.65
CA PRO A 169 13.86 6.35 2.47
C PRO A 169 14.02 6.79 3.94
N GLU A 170 14.35 8.06 4.18
CA GLU A 170 14.53 8.63 5.52
C GLU A 170 13.21 8.66 6.30
N LEU A 171 12.10 9.05 5.62
CA LEU A 171 10.78 9.02 6.22
C LEU A 171 10.33 7.59 6.50
N MET A 172 10.66 6.63 5.64
CA MET A 172 10.33 5.22 5.87
C MET A 172 11.00 4.70 7.15
N VAL A 173 12.24 5.08 7.42
CA VAL A 173 12.93 4.74 8.69
C VAL A 173 12.20 5.35 9.88
N SER A 174 11.92 6.66 9.89
CA SER A 174 11.27 7.33 11.03
C SER A 174 9.82 6.87 11.21
N ALA A 175 9.10 6.57 10.13
CA ALA A 175 7.74 6.00 10.16
C ALA A 175 7.70 4.53 10.64
N SER A 176 8.85 3.86 10.71
CA SER A 176 8.97 2.51 11.28
C SER A 176 9.34 2.51 12.77
N ARG A 177 9.54 3.68 13.39
CA ARG A 177 9.91 3.83 14.81
C ARG A 177 8.71 4.18 15.66
N SER A 178 8.21 3.20 16.43
CA SER A 178 7.13 3.42 17.41
C SER A 178 7.46 4.61 18.33
N GLY A 179 6.45 5.44 18.59
CA GLY A 179 6.56 6.64 19.43
C GLY A 179 7.04 7.89 18.69
N ARG A 180 7.47 7.80 17.43
CA ARG A 180 7.72 8.97 16.60
C ARG A 180 6.43 9.51 15.99
N MET A 181 6.40 10.81 15.73
CA MET A 181 5.23 11.44 15.11
C MET A 181 5.00 10.96 13.67
N GLU A 182 6.07 10.70 12.93
CA GLU A 182 6.02 10.16 11.57
C GLU A 182 5.38 8.77 11.55
N TYR A 183 5.69 7.91 12.54
CA TYR A 183 5.03 6.62 12.74
C TYR A 183 3.52 6.81 12.95
N VAL A 184 3.13 7.65 13.92
CA VAL A 184 1.71 7.92 14.23
C VAL A 184 0.98 8.47 13.02
N ALA A 185 1.62 9.37 12.27
CA ALA A 185 1.00 10.00 11.11
C ALA A 185 0.81 9.01 9.95
N VAL A 186 1.82 8.21 9.60
CA VAL A 186 1.71 7.20 8.54
C VAL A 186 0.70 6.11 8.91
N GLU A 187 0.74 5.58 10.15
CA GLU A 187 -0.26 4.63 10.65
C GLU A 187 -1.68 5.23 10.59
N GLY A 188 -1.86 6.47 11.03
CA GLY A 188 -3.16 7.14 10.98
C GLY A 188 -3.71 7.30 9.57
N LEU A 189 -2.88 7.62 8.57
CA LEU A 189 -3.30 7.74 7.18
C LEU A 189 -3.60 6.38 6.52
N THR A 190 -2.88 5.32 6.95
CA THR A 190 -2.93 4.00 6.29
C THR A 190 -3.68 2.92 7.06
N LYS A 191 -3.94 3.08 8.36
CA LYS A 191 -4.77 2.16 9.16
C LYS A 191 -5.99 2.84 9.77
N GLY A 192 -5.95 4.16 9.91
CA GLY A 192 -6.96 4.92 10.59
C GLY A 192 -6.57 5.29 12.02
N LEU A 193 -7.46 6.04 12.66
CA LEU A 193 -7.27 6.46 14.05
C LEU A 193 -7.75 5.35 14.98
N GLU A 194 -6.81 4.67 15.62
CA GLU A 194 -7.13 3.64 16.60
C GLU A 194 -7.39 4.26 17.97
N VAL A 195 -8.53 3.94 18.56
CA VAL A 195 -8.88 4.30 19.93
C VAL A 195 -8.87 3.05 20.78
N ARG A 196 -8.12 3.10 21.89
CA ARG A 196 -8.10 1.98 22.84
C ARG A 196 -9.48 1.81 23.46
N LEU A 197 -10.05 0.61 23.34
CA LEU A 197 -11.30 0.29 23.99
C LEU A 197 -11.13 0.24 25.50
N PRO A 198 -12.18 0.57 26.30
CA PRO A 198 -12.19 0.34 27.73
C PRO A 198 -11.88 -1.11 28.08
N ASP A 199 -11.27 -1.35 29.24
CA ASP A 199 -10.88 -2.68 29.68
C ASP A 199 -12.07 -3.67 29.64
N GLY A 200 -11.82 -4.84 29.04
CA GLY A 200 -12.81 -5.90 28.90
C GLY A 200 -13.71 -5.80 27.65
N GLN A 201 -13.53 -4.79 26.80
CA GLN A 201 -14.25 -4.69 25.52
C GLN A 201 -13.33 -5.17 24.38
N THR A 202 -13.90 -5.96 23.48
CA THR A 202 -13.29 -6.41 22.21
C THR A 202 -14.28 -6.20 21.09
N PHE A 203 -13.76 -6.00 19.86
CA PHE A 203 -14.59 -6.06 18.63
C PHE A 203 -14.88 -7.50 18.28
#